data_30b7bb3f94b01d3eb4b8f028e3ac3c80
#
_entry.id   30b7bb3f94b01d3eb4b8f028e3ac3c80
#
_cell.length_a   1.000
_cell.length_b   1.000
_cell.length_c   1.000
_cell.angle_alpha   90.00
_cell.angle_beta   90.00
_cell.angle_gamma   90.00
#
_symmetry.space_group_name_H-M   'P 1'
#
loop_
_entity.id
_entity.type
_entity.pdbx_description
1 polymer ?
#
loop_
_entity_poly.entity_id
_entity_poly.type
_entity_poly.pdbx_seq_one_letter_code
_entity_poly.pdbx_strand_id
1 'polypeptide(L)'
;RPVERGGLQLDIASNLKGIKIAAPSPLGKTGEQVLPFTMSIKKIRDLRIGFRYGELANGVISMEDGDLKRGQVYLGTTKTYLPSDNGLSITGNIPYELDAKAWWDFWHLIKPEPSAAKGEANNTGKKTAVLTHIDLSAPEVNAWQQMMGASHITGDYKWNQWDFVLDSELMKGTINLPDDLAANEIKMDLDYIHMPVSDSLSAEKIKFGAAGVPDPLQNFDPHWIPNLDMKVAEVFFGTQNFGRWDMTMRQQKEFTRINIKDSLTKNLVVKGDIDWYYHDQEHRTHLNLLRIQTDNLGDVQRAFRKVPAIEAKQSKFDTDLRWKGSPAAFNYGTLNGLAKVNIKQGVLVSDNAGALKAFGVLNFNSISRRLQLDFSDLYESGVVFDTLKTRLSFADGIANFTDPLWIDGPSAKFQSSGTVNFNTEEIDQKLVVTFPITSSLPLVAVLAGFAPQIAGAIYVTEKLIGEELERFTSASYSVTGTIEEPKMKIDRAFDNALEGKKSRSFKDRFLDIFGLGGDDD
;
A
#
# COMPACT_ATOMS: atom_id res chain seq x y z
N ARG A 1 -0.98 -61.46 -16.64
CA ARG A 1 -1.30 -62.31 -17.80
C ARG A 1 -0.25 -62.07 -18.88
N PRO A 2 0.28 -63.11 -19.55
CA PRO A 2 1.12 -62.93 -20.74
C PRO A 2 0.28 -62.27 -21.85
N VAL A 3 0.87 -61.29 -22.52
CA VAL A 3 0.25 -60.60 -23.66
C VAL A 3 0.72 -61.31 -24.93
N GLU A 4 -0.16 -61.43 -25.94
CA GLU A 4 0.07 -62.17 -27.22
C GLU A 4 1.27 -61.61 -28.02
N ARG A 5 2.41 -61.45 -27.52
CA ARG A 5 3.73 -61.17 -28.14
C ARG A 5 4.85 -61.07 -27.10
N GLY A 6 4.75 -61.85 -26.00
CA GLY A 6 5.86 -61.93 -25.03
C GLY A 6 6.00 -60.79 -24.06
N GLY A 7 4.94 -59.97 -23.85
CA GLY A 7 4.92 -58.90 -22.86
C GLY A 7 4.38 -59.34 -21.49
N LEU A 8 4.78 -58.64 -20.42
CA LEU A 8 4.28 -58.82 -19.07
C LEU A 8 3.24 -57.74 -18.73
N GLN A 9 2.08 -58.16 -18.16
CA GLN A 9 1.08 -57.25 -17.61
C GLN A 9 0.80 -57.62 -16.15
N LEU A 10 0.82 -56.61 -15.26
CA LEU A 10 0.44 -56.71 -13.85
C LEU A 10 -0.67 -55.68 -13.59
N ASP A 11 -1.81 -56.15 -13.14
CA ASP A 11 -2.93 -55.31 -12.73
C ASP A 11 -3.09 -55.38 -11.20
N ILE A 12 -3.14 -54.23 -10.56
CA ILE A 12 -3.27 -54.04 -9.11
C ILE A 12 -4.56 -53.27 -8.84
N ALA A 13 -5.36 -53.76 -7.90
CA ALA A 13 -6.53 -53.04 -7.38
C ALA A 13 -6.49 -53.02 -5.86
N SER A 14 -6.77 -51.87 -5.28
CA SER A 14 -6.78 -51.65 -3.81
C SER A 14 -7.84 -50.62 -3.45
N ASN A 15 -8.33 -50.67 -2.23
CA ASN A 15 -9.15 -49.60 -1.65
C ASN A 15 -8.34 -48.63 -0.79
N LEU A 16 -7.03 -48.79 -0.72
CA LEU A 16 -6.07 -48.00 0.04
C LEU A 16 -6.43 -47.82 1.53
N LYS A 17 -7.29 -48.66 2.13
CA LYS A 17 -7.56 -48.65 3.56
C LYS A 17 -6.30 -49.01 4.33
N GLY A 18 -5.96 -48.25 5.38
CA GLY A 18 -4.76 -48.44 6.15
C GLY A 18 -3.52 -47.66 5.63
N ILE A 19 -3.60 -47.07 4.42
CA ILE A 19 -2.52 -46.28 3.84
C ILE A 19 -2.81 -44.80 4.02
N LYS A 20 -1.90 -44.07 4.66
CA LYS A 20 -1.91 -42.61 4.74
C LYS A 20 -1.13 -42.02 3.57
N ILE A 21 -1.69 -41.02 2.89
CA ILE A 21 -1.01 -40.25 1.84
C ILE A 21 -0.85 -38.81 2.35
N ALA A 22 0.38 -38.40 2.61
CA ALA A 22 0.71 -37.09 3.21
C ALA A 22 0.85 -35.98 2.17
N ALA A 23 0.01 -35.98 1.13
CA ALA A 23 -0.07 -34.87 0.16
C ALA A 23 -1.10 -33.82 0.64
N PRO A 24 -1.04 -32.56 0.20
CA PRO A 24 -2.10 -31.59 0.43
C PRO A 24 -3.43 -32.00 -0.22
N SER A 25 -4.53 -31.39 0.21
CA SER A 25 -5.83 -31.55 -0.46
C SER A 25 -5.70 -31.11 -1.93
N PRO A 26 -6.35 -31.83 -2.89
CA PRO A 26 -7.29 -32.94 -2.68
C PRO A 26 -6.64 -34.34 -2.70
N LEU A 27 -5.33 -34.46 -2.91
CA LEU A 27 -4.67 -35.77 -3.11
C LEU A 27 -4.30 -36.48 -1.81
N GLY A 28 -4.28 -35.75 -0.68
CA GLY A 28 -4.03 -36.32 0.65
C GLY A 28 -5.18 -37.18 1.13
N LYS A 29 -4.87 -38.25 1.92
CA LYS A 29 -5.87 -39.07 2.60
C LYS A 29 -5.37 -39.64 3.92
N THR A 30 -6.28 -39.81 4.88
CA THR A 30 -6.00 -40.51 6.13
C THR A 30 -5.98 -42.05 5.92
N GLY A 31 -5.40 -42.77 6.88
CA GLY A 31 -5.39 -44.23 6.80
C GLY A 31 -6.80 -44.86 6.88
N GLU A 32 -7.77 -44.21 7.48
CA GLU A 32 -9.15 -44.67 7.66
C GLU A 32 -10.01 -44.52 6.41
N GLN A 33 -9.70 -43.53 5.58
CA GLN A 33 -10.43 -43.27 4.34
C GLN A 33 -10.24 -44.41 3.34
N VAL A 34 -11.33 -44.82 2.74
CA VAL A 34 -11.36 -45.78 1.64
C VAL A 34 -11.37 -45.01 0.33
N LEU A 35 -10.39 -45.27 -0.54
CA LEU A 35 -10.31 -44.66 -1.86
C LEU A 35 -9.94 -45.72 -2.90
N PRO A 36 -10.77 -45.97 -3.92
CA PRO A 36 -10.46 -46.93 -4.97
C PRO A 36 -9.17 -46.57 -5.71
N PHE A 37 -8.28 -47.51 -5.84
CA PHE A 37 -7.03 -47.37 -6.59
C PHE A 37 -6.87 -48.54 -7.53
N THR A 38 -6.55 -48.22 -8.79
CA THR A 38 -6.18 -49.24 -9.78
C THR A 38 -4.90 -48.83 -10.46
N MET A 39 -4.04 -49.82 -10.75
CA MET A 39 -2.80 -49.62 -11.48
C MET A 39 -2.57 -50.79 -12.45
N SER A 40 -2.19 -50.47 -13.67
CA SER A 40 -1.83 -51.44 -14.68
C SER A 40 -0.41 -51.18 -15.17
N ILE A 41 0.46 -52.15 -15.02
CA ILE A 41 1.86 -52.09 -15.44
C ILE A 41 2.00 -53.04 -16.66
N LYS A 42 2.48 -52.46 -17.77
CA LYS A 42 2.69 -53.22 -19.03
C LYS A 42 4.12 -53.03 -19.52
N LYS A 43 4.82 -54.12 -19.80
CA LYS A 43 6.18 -54.08 -20.37
C LYS A 43 6.13 -54.83 -21.73
N ILE A 44 6.29 -54.05 -22.81
CA ILE A 44 6.44 -54.60 -24.20
C ILE A 44 7.84 -54.20 -24.72
N ARG A 45 8.08 -52.94 -24.95
CA ARG A 45 9.40 -52.30 -25.19
C ARG A 45 9.72 -51.38 -24.02
N ASP A 46 8.84 -50.43 -23.79
CA ASP A 46 8.91 -49.50 -22.66
C ASP A 46 8.03 -50.02 -21.51
N LEU A 47 8.38 -49.69 -20.27
CA LEU A 47 7.54 -49.93 -19.12
C LEU A 47 6.46 -48.84 -19.06
N ARG A 48 5.18 -49.23 -19.21
CA ARG A 48 4.04 -48.33 -19.15
C ARG A 48 3.23 -48.61 -17.89
N ILE A 49 2.96 -47.52 -17.14
CA ILE A 49 2.17 -47.55 -15.91
C ILE A 49 0.95 -46.67 -16.13
N GLY A 50 -0.24 -47.26 -16.09
CA GLY A 50 -1.49 -46.53 -16.02
C GLY A 50 -2.06 -46.65 -14.62
N PHE A 51 -2.61 -45.57 -14.05
CA PHE A 51 -3.22 -45.60 -12.73
C PHE A 51 -4.49 -44.75 -12.66
N ARG A 52 -5.34 -45.07 -11.69
CA ARG A 52 -6.50 -44.25 -11.28
C ARG A 52 -6.56 -44.20 -9.76
N TYR A 53 -6.70 -43.03 -9.22
CA TYR A 53 -6.80 -42.73 -7.80
C TYR A 53 -8.17 -42.10 -7.49
N GLY A 54 -9.15 -42.97 -7.25
CA GLY A 54 -10.55 -42.57 -7.11
C GLY A 54 -11.08 -41.81 -8.34
N GLU A 55 -11.74 -40.71 -8.06
CA GLU A 55 -12.14 -39.69 -9.04
C GLU A 55 -11.22 -38.47 -9.02
N LEU A 56 -10.18 -38.48 -8.18
CA LEU A 56 -9.29 -37.35 -7.93
C LEU A 56 -8.19 -37.21 -8.97
N ALA A 57 -7.62 -38.35 -9.41
CA ALA A 57 -6.56 -38.33 -10.41
C ALA A 57 -6.50 -39.63 -11.21
N ASN A 58 -6.01 -39.53 -12.43
CA ASN A 58 -5.61 -40.66 -13.22
C ASN A 58 -4.39 -40.32 -14.08
N GLY A 59 -3.61 -41.28 -14.49
CA GLY A 59 -2.41 -41.00 -15.25
C GLY A 59 -1.90 -42.19 -16.04
N VAL A 60 -1.04 -41.89 -17.00
CA VAL A 60 -0.26 -42.84 -17.77
C VAL A 60 1.17 -42.35 -17.88
N ILE A 61 2.12 -43.22 -17.56
CA ILE A 61 3.56 -42.92 -17.50
C ILE A 61 4.30 -43.98 -18.34
N SER A 62 5.31 -43.54 -19.08
CA SER A 62 6.25 -44.41 -19.79
C SER A 62 7.64 -44.22 -19.22
N MET A 63 8.30 -45.33 -18.86
CA MET A 63 9.65 -45.37 -18.36
C MET A 63 10.56 -46.09 -19.33
N GLU A 64 11.78 -45.62 -19.52
CA GLU A 64 12.83 -46.21 -20.34
C GLU A 64 14.10 -46.28 -19.48
N ASP A 65 14.74 -47.44 -19.40
CA ASP A 65 15.93 -47.73 -18.61
C ASP A 65 15.84 -47.36 -17.12
N GLY A 66 14.61 -47.34 -16.57
CA GLY A 66 14.35 -47.01 -15.17
C GLY A 66 13.97 -45.55 -14.92
N ASP A 67 14.17 -44.69 -15.92
CA ASP A 67 13.84 -43.26 -15.82
C ASP A 67 12.50 -42.92 -16.45
N LEU A 68 11.80 -41.91 -15.91
CA LEU A 68 10.58 -41.39 -16.53
C LEU A 68 10.94 -40.71 -17.85
N LYS A 69 10.36 -41.21 -18.93
CA LYS A 69 10.54 -40.66 -20.27
C LYS A 69 9.45 -39.64 -20.60
N ARG A 70 8.19 -40.01 -20.39
CA ARG A 70 7.02 -39.16 -20.64
C ARG A 70 5.81 -39.68 -19.87
N GLY A 71 4.90 -38.79 -19.58
CA GLY A 71 3.68 -39.12 -18.87
C GLY A 71 2.69 -37.99 -18.80
N GLN A 72 1.45 -38.34 -18.51
CA GLN A 72 0.39 -37.38 -18.21
C GLN A 72 -0.35 -37.81 -16.94
N VAL A 73 -0.56 -36.90 -16.05
CA VAL A 73 -1.47 -37.00 -14.90
C VAL A 73 -2.59 -36.02 -15.10
N TYR A 74 -3.83 -36.47 -15.01
CA TYR A 74 -5.00 -35.60 -15.03
C TYR A 74 -5.65 -35.58 -13.64
N LEU A 75 -5.82 -34.41 -13.09
CA LEU A 75 -6.58 -34.20 -11.85
C LEU A 75 -8.06 -34.14 -12.19
N GLY A 76 -8.78 -35.21 -11.83
CA GLY A 76 -10.16 -35.45 -12.19
C GLY A 76 -10.38 -36.79 -12.91
N THR A 77 -11.49 -36.91 -13.63
CA THR A 77 -11.94 -38.18 -14.23
C THR A 77 -11.66 -38.34 -15.73
N THR A 78 -11.17 -37.27 -16.37
CA THR A 78 -10.88 -37.31 -17.84
C THR A 78 -9.78 -38.31 -18.14
N LYS A 79 -10.00 -39.11 -19.16
CA LYS A 79 -9.06 -40.16 -19.57
C LYS A 79 -7.76 -39.55 -20.09
N THR A 80 -6.63 -40.08 -19.60
CA THR A 80 -5.28 -39.69 -20.01
C THR A 80 -4.76 -40.52 -21.16
N TYR A 81 -3.87 -39.91 -21.94
CA TYR A 81 -3.15 -40.55 -23.05
C TYR A 81 -1.65 -40.26 -22.89
N LEU A 82 -0.83 -41.17 -23.34
CA LEU A 82 0.61 -40.98 -23.31
C LEU A 82 1.00 -39.85 -24.29
N PRO A 83 1.60 -38.77 -23.82
CA PRO A 83 1.99 -37.63 -24.66
C PRO A 83 3.13 -38.01 -25.63
N SER A 84 3.28 -37.24 -26.72
CA SER A 84 4.40 -37.37 -27.66
C SER A 84 5.71 -36.84 -27.05
N ASP A 85 5.62 -35.79 -26.26
CA ASP A 85 6.76 -35.06 -25.73
C ASP A 85 7.32 -35.73 -24.48
N ASN A 86 8.62 -35.54 -24.23
CA ASN A 86 9.29 -36.04 -23.04
C ASN A 86 8.94 -35.19 -21.82
N GLY A 87 8.94 -35.85 -20.64
CA GLY A 87 8.61 -35.26 -19.38
C GLY A 87 7.18 -35.58 -18.92
N LEU A 88 6.83 -35.11 -17.75
CA LEU A 88 5.53 -35.27 -17.12
C LEU A 88 4.69 -34.02 -17.32
N SER A 89 3.46 -34.22 -17.80
CA SER A 89 2.43 -33.17 -17.85
C SER A 89 1.41 -33.40 -16.73
N ILE A 90 1.07 -32.39 -15.96
CA ILE A 90 -0.03 -32.42 -14.98
C ILE A 90 -1.10 -31.44 -15.44
N THR A 91 -2.28 -31.96 -15.74
CA THR A 91 -3.41 -31.15 -16.21
C THR A 91 -4.67 -31.47 -15.43
N GLY A 92 -5.65 -30.59 -15.43
CA GLY A 92 -6.97 -30.91 -14.89
C GLY A 92 -7.71 -29.74 -14.26
N ASN A 93 -8.91 -30.06 -13.79
CA ASN A 93 -9.77 -29.13 -13.07
C ASN A 93 -9.98 -29.68 -11.65
N ILE A 94 -9.50 -28.91 -10.67
CA ILE A 94 -9.61 -29.24 -9.24
C ILE A 94 -10.93 -28.65 -8.75
N PRO A 95 -11.95 -29.48 -8.37
CA PRO A 95 -13.27 -28.95 -8.01
C PRO A 95 -13.33 -28.43 -6.56
N TYR A 96 -12.19 -28.16 -5.93
CA TYR A 96 -12.05 -27.77 -4.53
C TYR A 96 -11.14 -26.55 -4.41
N GLU A 97 -11.20 -25.90 -3.24
CA GLU A 97 -10.21 -24.91 -2.86
C GLU A 97 -8.81 -25.50 -2.85
N LEU A 98 -7.85 -24.79 -3.43
CA LEU A 98 -6.45 -25.14 -3.49
C LEU A 98 -5.62 -24.24 -2.57
N ASP A 99 -4.91 -24.84 -1.62
CA ASP A 99 -3.90 -24.15 -0.80
C ASP A 99 -2.55 -24.19 -1.54
N ALA A 100 -2.22 -23.09 -2.21
CA ALA A 100 -0.98 -22.98 -2.99
C ALA A 100 0.27 -23.06 -2.09
N LYS A 101 0.22 -22.54 -0.85
CA LYS A 101 1.31 -22.64 0.11
C LYS A 101 1.56 -24.08 0.53
N ALA A 102 0.52 -24.82 0.86
CA ALA A 102 0.65 -26.22 1.25
C ALA A 102 1.25 -27.08 0.12
N TRP A 103 0.88 -26.81 -1.14
CA TRP A 103 1.46 -27.47 -2.30
C TRP A 103 2.91 -27.05 -2.55
N TRP A 104 3.26 -25.77 -2.34
CA TRP A 104 4.63 -25.27 -2.41
C TRP A 104 5.53 -25.94 -1.37
N ASP A 105 5.09 -26.00 -0.12
CA ASP A 105 5.82 -26.65 0.97
C ASP A 105 6.01 -28.16 0.69
N PHE A 106 4.96 -28.83 0.21
CA PHE A 106 5.00 -30.25 -0.17
C PHE A 106 5.98 -30.50 -1.32
N TRP A 107 5.99 -29.64 -2.35
CA TRP A 107 6.93 -29.73 -3.46
C TRP A 107 8.38 -29.65 -2.99
N HIS A 108 8.69 -28.72 -2.10
CA HIS A 108 10.03 -28.57 -1.53
C HIS A 108 10.43 -29.76 -0.65
N LEU A 109 9.49 -30.42 0.00
CA LEU A 109 9.74 -31.61 0.79
C LEU A 109 10.08 -32.84 -0.07
N ILE A 110 9.43 -32.97 -1.25
CA ILE A 110 9.61 -34.12 -2.13
C ILE A 110 10.65 -33.88 -3.25
N LYS A 111 11.05 -32.64 -3.50
CA LYS A 111 12.09 -32.30 -4.47
C LYS A 111 13.39 -32.99 -4.04
N PRO A 112 14.00 -33.84 -4.89
CA PRO A 112 15.27 -34.46 -4.54
C PRO A 112 16.31 -33.37 -4.27
N GLU A 113 16.99 -33.44 -3.12
CA GLU A 113 18.17 -32.63 -2.87
C GLU A 113 19.15 -32.79 -4.06
N PRO A 114 19.76 -31.70 -4.56
CA PRO A 114 20.84 -31.84 -5.52
C PRO A 114 21.90 -32.69 -4.84
N SER A 115 22.03 -33.95 -5.27
CA SER A 115 23.03 -34.87 -4.73
C SER A 115 24.38 -34.17 -4.75
N ALA A 116 24.94 -33.86 -3.57
CA ALA A 116 26.31 -33.47 -3.40
C ALA A 116 27.17 -34.72 -3.71
N ALA A 117 27.20 -35.13 -4.97
CA ALA A 117 28.14 -36.15 -5.47
C ALA A 117 29.54 -35.58 -5.36
N LYS A 118 30.20 -35.89 -4.24
CA LYS A 118 31.66 -35.86 -4.15
C LYS A 118 32.17 -36.86 -5.17
N GLY A 119 32.88 -36.37 -6.18
CA GLY A 119 33.74 -37.17 -7.02
C GLY A 119 33.23 -37.39 -8.44
N GLU A 120 34.05 -36.89 -9.37
CA GLU A 120 34.11 -37.14 -10.81
C GLU A 120 33.27 -36.23 -11.71
N ALA A 121 33.96 -35.16 -12.13
CA ALA A 121 33.65 -34.37 -13.29
C ALA A 121 33.81 -35.23 -14.56
N ASN A 122 32.73 -35.89 -14.96
CA ASN A 122 32.56 -36.39 -16.34
C ASN A 122 31.17 -37.04 -16.46
N ASN A 123 30.13 -36.24 -16.50
CA ASN A 123 28.90 -36.68 -17.17
C ASN A 123 28.16 -35.44 -17.65
N THR A 124 28.18 -35.24 -18.96
CA THR A 124 27.37 -34.30 -19.74
C THR A 124 25.89 -34.76 -19.79
N GLY A 125 25.39 -35.28 -18.68
CA GLY A 125 23.99 -35.65 -18.54
C GLY A 125 23.16 -34.42 -18.19
N LYS A 126 22.53 -33.78 -19.16
CA LYS A 126 21.41 -32.87 -18.93
C LYS A 126 20.45 -33.54 -17.96
N LYS A 127 20.30 -33.02 -16.72
CA LYS A 127 19.18 -33.36 -15.84
C LYS A 127 17.91 -32.99 -16.57
N THR A 128 17.23 -33.96 -17.14
CA THR A 128 15.93 -33.75 -17.76
C THR A 128 14.92 -33.53 -16.63
N ALA A 129 14.29 -32.38 -16.60
CA ALA A 129 13.22 -32.13 -15.62
C ALA A 129 12.13 -33.19 -15.78
N VAL A 130 11.72 -33.78 -14.67
CA VAL A 130 10.65 -34.78 -14.67
C VAL A 130 9.31 -34.12 -15.03
N LEU A 131 8.97 -33.02 -14.40
CA LEU A 131 7.77 -32.23 -14.67
C LEU A 131 8.08 -31.13 -15.69
N THR A 132 7.34 -31.11 -16.80
CA THR A 132 7.62 -30.20 -17.92
C THR A 132 6.44 -29.34 -18.32
N HIS A 133 5.21 -29.72 -17.92
CA HIS A 133 4.02 -28.96 -18.26
C HIS A 133 2.97 -29.03 -17.16
N ILE A 134 2.32 -27.91 -16.89
CA ILE A 134 1.19 -27.76 -15.97
C ILE A 134 0.06 -27.01 -16.68
N ASP A 135 -1.18 -27.49 -16.52
CA ASP A 135 -2.40 -26.82 -16.97
C ASP A 135 -3.53 -27.14 -15.97
N LEU A 136 -3.74 -26.25 -15.01
CA LEU A 136 -4.61 -26.47 -13.86
C LEU A 136 -5.61 -25.33 -13.68
N SER A 137 -6.87 -25.70 -13.39
CA SER A 137 -7.90 -24.77 -12.96
C SER A 137 -8.44 -25.15 -11.59
N ALA A 138 -8.79 -24.17 -10.78
CA ALA A 138 -9.48 -24.32 -9.51
C ALA A 138 -10.51 -23.20 -9.31
N PRO A 139 -11.67 -23.47 -8.69
CA PRO A 139 -12.70 -22.46 -8.44
C PRO A 139 -12.25 -21.43 -7.41
N GLU A 140 -11.31 -21.78 -6.55
CA GLU A 140 -10.77 -20.94 -5.52
C GLU A 140 -9.33 -21.36 -5.18
N VAL A 141 -8.42 -20.40 -5.12
CA VAL A 141 -7.02 -20.62 -4.73
C VAL A 141 -6.67 -19.70 -3.57
N ASN A 142 -6.16 -20.28 -2.49
CA ASN A 142 -5.59 -19.57 -1.38
C ASN A 142 -4.06 -19.58 -1.52
N ALA A 143 -3.49 -18.41 -1.78
CA ALA A 143 -2.05 -18.24 -1.92
C ALA A 143 -1.52 -17.35 -0.77
N TRP A 144 -0.81 -17.95 0.20
CA TRP A 144 -0.25 -17.24 1.37
C TRP A 144 -1.28 -16.36 2.09
N GLN A 145 -2.47 -16.93 2.38
CA GLN A 145 -3.61 -16.27 3.02
C GLN A 145 -4.30 -15.19 2.16
N GLN A 146 -3.95 -15.08 0.90
CA GLN A 146 -4.66 -14.23 -0.06
C GLN A 146 -5.58 -15.10 -0.93
N MET A 147 -6.86 -14.76 -0.95
CA MET A 147 -7.83 -15.41 -1.81
C MET A 147 -7.69 -14.87 -3.23
N MET A 148 -7.30 -15.73 -4.15
CA MET A 148 -7.10 -15.36 -5.55
C MET A 148 -8.35 -15.51 -6.40
N GLY A 149 -9.42 -16.11 -5.85
CA GLY A 149 -10.64 -16.45 -6.56
C GLY A 149 -10.43 -17.59 -7.54
N ALA A 150 -11.33 -17.70 -8.51
CA ALA A 150 -11.22 -18.67 -9.58
C ALA A 150 -9.93 -18.44 -10.37
N SER A 151 -9.13 -19.50 -10.51
CA SER A 151 -7.78 -19.40 -11.05
C SER A 151 -7.50 -20.47 -12.07
N HIS A 152 -6.80 -20.08 -13.13
CA HIS A 152 -6.24 -20.96 -14.15
C HIS A 152 -4.75 -20.67 -14.30
N ILE A 153 -3.92 -21.69 -14.21
CA ILE A 153 -2.47 -21.59 -14.38
C ILE A 153 -2.00 -22.59 -15.43
N THR A 154 -1.27 -22.08 -16.41
CA THR A 154 -0.50 -22.90 -17.35
C THR A 154 0.98 -22.64 -17.16
N GLY A 155 1.82 -23.66 -17.33
CA GLY A 155 3.26 -23.51 -17.17
C GLY A 155 4.02 -24.51 -18.01
N ASP A 156 5.10 -24.05 -18.64
CA ASP A 156 6.05 -24.84 -19.37
C ASP A 156 7.45 -24.70 -18.77
N TYR A 157 8.12 -25.83 -18.56
CA TYR A 157 9.50 -25.86 -18.11
C TYR A 157 10.46 -25.91 -19.29
N LYS A 158 11.27 -24.86 -19.45
CA LYS A 158 12.30 -24.74 -20.51
C LYS A 158 13.49 -23.95 -19.98
N TRP A 159 14.70 -24.32 -20.41
CA TRP A 159 15.92 -23.53 -20.11
C TRP A 159 16.19 -23.30 -18.61
N ASN A 160 15.92 -24.31 -17.78
CA ASN A 160 16.07 -24.28 -16.32
C ASN A 160 15.19 -23.22 -15.64
N GLN A 161 14.01 -22.99 -16.18
CA GLN A 161 13.00 -22.10 -15.63
C GLN A 161 11.59 -22.57 -16.00
N TRP A 162 10.63 -22.15 -15.22
CA TRP A 162 9.22 -22.23 -15.53
C TRP A 162 8.72 -20.93 -16.12
N ASP A 163 7.99 -21.01 -17.20
CA ASP A 163 7.23 -19.91 -17.77
C ASP A 163 5.75 -20.16 -17.52
N PHE A 164 5.18 -19.46 -16.54
CA PHE A 164 3.78 -19.56 -16.17
C PHE A 164 2.95 -18.44 -16.81
N VAL A 165 1.72 -18.79 -17.17
CA VAL A 165 0.62 -17.85 -17.41
C VAL A 165 -0.43 -18.07 -16.35
N LEU A 166 -0.76 -17.02 -15.61
CA LEU A 166 -1.76 -17.03 -14.54
C LEU A 166 -2.96 -16.16 -14.96
N ASP A 167 -4.15 -16.69 -14.77
CA ASP A 167 -5.42 -15.98 -14.92
C ASP A 167 -6.26 -16.21 -13.66
N SER A 168 -6.43 -15.18 -12.83
CA SER A 168 -7.22 -15.24 -11.60
C SER A 168 -7.95 -13.92 -11.38
N GLU A 169 -8.88 -13.88 -10.43
CA GLU A 169 -9.60 -12.65 -10.07
C GLU A 169 -8.66 -11.60 -9.43
N LEU A 170 -7.64 -12.05 -8.70
CA LEU A 170 -6.69 -11.17 -8.01
C LEU A 170 -5.62 -10.63 -8.95
N MET A 171 -5.08 -11.47 -9.84
CA MET A 171 -4.01 -11.08 -10.76
C MET A 171 -4.03 -11.91 -12.04
N LYS A 172 -3.53 -11.30 -13.10
CA LYS A 172 -3.39 -11.95 -14.41
C LYS A 172 -2.08 -11.54 -15.05
N GLY A 173 -1.42 -12.47 -15.75
CA GLY A 173 -0.20 -12.20 -16.51
C GLY A 173 0.76 -13.36 -16.54
N THR A 174 2.04 -13.07 -16.78
CA THR A 174 3.11 -14.06 -16.92
C THR A 174 4.08 -13.99 -15.74
N ILE A 175 4.57 -15.18 -15.34
CA ILE A 175 5.55 -15.33 -14.26
C ILE A 175 6.67 -16.25 -14.76
N ASN A 176 7.89 -15.73 -14.74
CA ASN A 176 9.09 -16.44 -15.10
C ASN A 176 9.82 -16.83 -13.80
N LEU A 177 9.87 -18.13 -13.52
CA LEU A 177 10.40 -18.68 -12.27
C LEU A 177 11.66 -19.51 -12.56
N PRO A 178 12.86 -19.00 -12.31
CA PRO A 178 14.11 -19.74 -12.47
C PRO A 178 14.27 -20.84 -11.42
N ASP A 179 15.00 -21.92 -11.76
CA ASP A 179 15.35 -22.99 -10.82
C ASP A 179 16.26 -22.52 -9.69
N ASP A 180 17.19 -21.62 -9.99
CA ASP A 180 18.14 -21.03 -9.04
C ASP A 180 17.71 -19.61 -8.66
N LEU A 181 16.91 -19.51 -7.61
CA LEU A 181 16.46 -18.23 -7.03
C LEU A 181 17.55 -17.48 -6.26
N ALA A 182 18.67 -18.13 -5.96
CA ALA A 182 19.81 -17.45 -5.32
C ALA A 182 20.60 -16.61 -6.33
N ALA A 183 20.71 -17.10 -7.58
CA ALA A 183 21.41 -16.43 -8.67
C ALA A 183 20.50 -15.57 -9.56
N ASN A 184 19.21 -15.87 -9.60
CA ASN A 184 18.27 -15.25 -10.53
C ASN A 184 17.03 -14.73 -9.79
N GLU A 185 16.42 -13.70 -10.35
CA GLU A 185 15.18 -13.11 -9.83
C GLU A 185 13.95 -13.66 -10.57
N ILE A 186 12.82 -13.72 -9.87
CA ILE A 186 11.53 -13.96 -10.50
C ILE A 186 11.15 -12.73 -11.32
N LYS A 187 10.69 -12.94 -12.55
CA LYS A 187 10.14 -11.87 -13.38
C LYS A 187 8.63 -12.03 -13.52
N MET A 188 7.91 -10.96 -13.25
CA MET A 188 6.46 -10.91 -13.38
C MET A 188 6.08 -9.77 -14.33
N ASP A 189 5.29 -10.11 -15.35
CA ASP A 189 4.68 -9.13 -16.26
C ASP A 189 3.17 -9.35 -16.21
N LEU A 190 2.49 -8.48 -15.44
CA LEU A 190 1.09 -8.65 -15.10
C LEU A 190 0.22 -7.66 -15.88
N ASP A 191 -0.89 -8.15 -16.42
CA ASP A 191 -1.93 -7.32 -17.00
C ASP A 191 -2.61 -6.48 -15.92
N TYR A 192 -2.94 -7.12 -14.79
CA TYR A 192 -3.48 -6.44 -13.62
C TYR A 192 -3.15 -7.14 -12.30
N ILE A 193 -3.27 -6.37 -11.21
CA ILE A 193 -3.30 -6.87 -9.84
C ILE A 193 -4.30 -6.05 -9.01
N HIS A 194 -5.16 -6.75 -8.25
CA HIS A 194 -6.06 -6.15 -7.27
C HIS A 194 -5.43 -6.20 -5.87
N MET A 195 -4.98 -5.05 -5.39
CA MET A 195 -4.46 -4.94 -4.04
C MET A 195 -5.61 -4.92 -3.02
N PRO A 196 -5.55 -5.75 -1.98
CA PRO A 196 -6.57 -5.72 -0.95
C PRO A 196 -6.56 -4.37 -0.24
N VAL A 197 -7.72 -3.74 -0.14
CA VAL A 197 -7.90 -2.54 0.67
C VAL A 197 -8.39 -2.99 2.04
N SER A 198 -7.60 -2.75 3.08
CA SER A 198 -8.02 -3.07 4.45
C SER A 198 -9.29 -2.31 4.81
N ASP A 199 -10.26 -3.00 5.41
CA ASP A 199 -11.49 -2.36 5.95
C ASP A 199 -11.18 -1.35 7.06
N SER A 200 -10.00 -1.41 7.68
CA SER A 200 -9.50 -0.39 8.61
C SER A 200 -9.30 0.98 7.95
N LEU A 201 -9.11 1.02 6.61
CA LEU A 201 -9.06 2.25 5.82
C LEU A 201 -10.45 2.79 5.49
N SER A 202 -11.50 1.98 5.58
CA SER A 202 -12.89 2.37 5.29
C SER A 202 -13.65 2.89 6.52
N ALA A 203 -13.05 2.88 7.72
CA ALA A 203 -13.69 3.38 8.91
C ALA A 203 -14.02 4.87 8.79
N GLU A 204 -15.25 5.24 9.12
CA GLU A 204 -15.75 6.63 9.16
C GLU A 204 -14.91 7.54 10.09
N LYS A 205 -14.13 6.95 10.99
CA LYS A 205 -13.19 7.64 11.89
C LYS A 205 -11.77 7.13 11.71
N ILE A 206 -10.85 8.03 11.36
CA ILE A 206 -9.42 7.75 11.44
C ILE A 206 -9.11 7.52 12.92
N LYS A 207 -8.68 6.30 13.27
CA LYS A 207 -8.17 6.03 14.62
C LYS A 207 -6.72 6.51 14.64
N PHE A 208 -6.47 7.54 15.41
CA PHE A 208 -5.15 8.01 15.72
C PHE A 208 -4.46 7.14 16.75
N GLY A 209 -3.74 6.95 17.43
CA GLY A 209 -3.21 6.13 18.51
C GLY A 209 -2.43 4.89 18.09
N ALA A 210 -1.54 4.48 18.97
CA ALA A 210 -0.65 3.34 18.71
C ALA A 210 -1.35 1.98 18.83
N ALA A 211 -2.47 1.92 19.56
CA ALA A 211 -3.16 0.67 19.85
C ALA A 211 -4.26 0.41 18.81
N GLY A 212 -4.18 -0.72 18.12
CA GLY A 212 -5.34 -1.34 17.48
C GLY A 212 -5.52 -1.07 15.98
N VAL A 213 -4.49 -0.79 15.22
CA VAL A 213 -4.57 -0.93 13.75
C VAL A 213 -4.37 -2.42 13.43
N PRO A 214 -5.41 -3.13 12.95
CA PRO A 214 -5.24 -4.52 12.51
C PRO A 214 -4.24 -4.57 11.36
N ASP A 215 -3.21 -5.42 11.49
CA ASP A 215 -2.23 -5.62 10.44
C ASP A 215 -2.63 -6.85 9.61
N PRO A 216 -3.11 -6.69 8.37
CA PRO A 216 -3.52 -7.82 7.52
C PRO A 216 -2.34 -8.73 7.15
N LEU A 217 -1.11 -8.27 7.32
CA LEU A 217 0.11 -9.02 7.07
C LEU A 217 0.83 -9.45 8.35
N GLN A 218 0.16 -9.42 9.52
CA GLN A 218 0.75 -9.73 10.83
C GLN A 218 1.55 -11.02 10.86
N ASN A 219 1.06 -12.06 10.20
CA ASN A 219 1.67 -13.39 10.18
C ASN A 219 2.50 -13.67 8.92
N PHE A 220 2.70 -12.66 8.08
CA PHE A 220 3.43 -12.81 6.83
C PHE A 220 4.89 -12.41 7.01
N ASP A 221 5.81 -13.35 6.81
CA ASP A 221 7.25 -13.06 6.82
C ASP A 221 7.72 -12.58 5.43
N PRO A 222 8.10 -11.31 5.25
CA PRO A 222 8.56 -10.81 3.97
C PRO A 222 9.85 -11.47 3.46
N HIS A 223 10.61 -12.17 4.31
CA HIS A 223 11.79 -12.92 3.88
C HIS A 223 11.43 -14.15 3.03
N TRP A 224 10.18 -14.58 3.02
CA TRP A 224 9.72 -15.64 2.10
C TRP A 224 9.58 -15.14 0.66
N ILE A 225 9.52 -13.83 0.44
CA ILE A 225 9.43 -13.27 -0.91
C ILE A 225 10.84 -13.36 -1.54
N PRO A 226 11.04 -14.14 -2.60
CA PRO A 226 12.33 -14.15 -3.31
C PRO A 226 12.57 -12.81 -4.02
N ASN A 227 13.78 -12.63 -4.51
CA ASN A 227 14.06 -11.47 -5.36
C ASN A 227 13.18 -11.49 -6.59
N LEU A 228 12.45 -10.41 -6.85
CA LEU A 228 11.56 -10.31 -8.00
C LEU A 228 11.64 -8.94 -8.68
N ASP A 229 11.38 -8.96 -9.98
CA ASP A 229 11.17 -7.78 -10.83
C ASP A 229 9.74 -7.87 -11.36
N MET A 230 8.91 -6.89 -11.03
CA MET A 230 7.48 -6.91 -11.34
C MET A 230 7.06 -5.68 -12.13
N LYS A 231 6.45 -5.90 -13.27
CA LYS A 231 5.75 -4.89 -14.07
C LYS A 231 4.27 -5.22 -14.05
N VAL A 232 3.45 -4.23 -13.78
CA VAL A 232 2.00 -4.38 -13.76
C VAL A 232 1.40 -3.28 -14.62
N ALA A 233 0.58 -3.64 -15.61
CA ALA A 233 -0.04 -2.66 -16.49
C ALA A 233 -1.17 -1.90 -15.77
N GLU A 234 -1.92 -2.58 -14.90
CA GLU A 234 -3.00 -1.97 -14.13
C GLU A 234 -3.00 -2.45 -12.67
N VAL A 235 -2.71 -1.54 -11.75
CA VAL A 235 -2.81 -1.79 -10.31
C VAL A 235 -4.12 -1.21 -9.79
N PHE A 236 -4.92 -2.05 -9.16
CA PHE A 236 -6.17 -1.63 -8.52
C PHE A 236 -6.05 -1.61 -7.00
N PHE A 237 -6.53 -0.54 -6.37
CA PHE A 237 -6.83 -0.47 -4.95
C PHE A 237 -8.34 -0.37 -4.79
N GLY A 238 -8.97 -1.46 -4.35
CA GLY A 238 -10.42 -1.60 -4.43
C GLY A 238 -10.92 -1.51 -5.88
N THR A 239 -11.79 -0.55 -6.19
CA THR A 239 -12.34 -0.34 -7.55
C THR A 239 -11.56 0.69 -8.37
N GLN A 240 -10.54 1.35 -7.80
CA GLN A 240 -9.82 2.44 -8.45
C GLN A 240 -8.55 1.93 -9.13
N ASN A 241 -8.38 2.28 -10.40
CA ASN A 241 -7.20 1.94 -11.19
C ASN A 241 -6.10 2.99 -11.00
N PHE A 242 -4.95 2.57 -10.46
CA PHE A 242 -3.73 3.37 -10.26
C PHE A 242 -2.70 3.16 -11.37
N GLY A 243 -3.12 2.55 -12.51
CA GLY A 243 -2.33 2.41 -13.72
C GLY A 243 -1.10 1.52 -13.58
N ARG A 244 -0.08 1.81 -14.38
CA ARG A 244 1.11 0.97 -14.52
C ARG A 244 2.11 1.20 -13.38
N TRP A 245 2.64 0.09 -12.86
CA TRP A 245 3.71 0.10 -11.87
C TRP A 245 4.89 -0.77 -12.31
N ASP A 246 6.11 -0.30 -12.08
CA ASP A 246 7.35 -1.03 -12.25
C ASP A 246 8.10 -1.02 -10.90
N MET A 247 8.25 -2.20 -10.31
CA MET A 247 8.85 -2.34 -8.99
C MET A 247 9.75 -3.56 -8.89
N THR A 248 10.69 -3.49 -7.95
CA THR A 248 11.50 -4.66 -7.58
C THR A 248 11.38 -4.94 -6.11
N MET A 249 11.43 -6.21 -5.74
CA MET A 249 11.64 -6.64 -4.36
C MET A 249 13.00 -7.31 -4.24
N ARG A 250 13.76 -6.92 -3.22
CA ARG A 250 15.10 -7.44 -2.96
C ARG A 250 15.27 -7.75 -1.49
N GLN A 251 15.64 -8.99 -1.22
CA GLN A 251 16.01 -9.41 0.12
C GLN A 251 17.31 -8.73 0.54
N GLN A 252 17.29 -8.12 1.71
CA GLN A 252 18.46 -7.63 2.43
C GLN A 252 18.64 -8.45 3.71
N LYS A 253 19.76 -8.25 4.40
CA LYS A 253 20.05 -9.01 5.63
C LYS A 253 18.98 -8.83 6.73
N GLU A 254 18.39 -7.64 6.84
CA GLU A 254 17.50 -7.27 7.94
C GLU A 254 16.11 -6.86 7.47
N PHE A 255 15.89 -6.69 6.17
CA PHE A 255 14.62 -6.22 5.61
C PHE A 255 14.46 -6.64 4.15
N THR A 256 13.24 -6.60 3.68
CA THR A 256 12.92 -6.70 2.26
C THR A 256 12.72 -5.29 1.71
N ARG A 257 13.51 -4.91 0.70
CA ARG A 257 13.37 -3.63 0.00
C ARG A 257 12.42 -3.76 -1.16
N ILE A 258 11.38 -2.93 -1.17
CA ILE A 258 10.48 -2.72 -2.30
C ILE A 258 10.91 -1.40 -2.95
N ASN A 259 11.51 -1.45 -4.12
CA ASN A 259 11.87 -0.26 -4.88
C ASN A 259 10.80 0.00 -5.94
N ILE A 260 10.15 1.16 -5.89
CA ILE A 260 9.21 1.63 -6.90
C ILE A 260 10.00 2.47 -7.91
N LYS A 261 10.34 1.87 -9.06
CA LYS A 261 11.13 2.53 -10.11
C LYS A 261 10.30 3.56 -10.85
N ASP A 262 9.08 3.18 -11.22
CA ASP A 262 8.12 4.03 -11.89
C ASP A 262 6.70 3.57 -11.61
N SER A 263 5.83 4.53 -11.30
CA SER A 263 4.39 4.31 -11.32
C SER A 263 3.79 5.40 -12.21
N LEU A 264 3.09 5.00 -13.28
CA LEU A 264 2.49 5.93 -14.23
C LEU A 264 0.98 5.72 -14.22
N THR A 265 0.33 6.52 -13.42
CA THR A 265 -1.12 6.68 -13.53
C THR A 265 -1.45 8.07 -14.05
N LYS A 266 -2.65 8.27 -14.54
CA LYS A 266 -3.10 9.61 -14.93
C LYS A 266 -3.05 10.61 -13.75
N ASN A 267 -3.11 10.09 -12.51
CA ASN A 267 -3.37 10.92 -11.33
C ASN A 267 -2.38 10.68 -10.17
N LEU A 268 -1.47 9.69 -10.26
CA LEU A 268 -0.55 9.39 -9.15
C LEU A 268 0.79 8.89 -9.66
N VAL A 269 1.87 9.49 -9.21
CA VAL A 269 3.25 9.03 -9.42
C VAL A 269 3.87 8.75 -8.06
N VAL A 270 4.35 7.53 -7.85
CA VAL A 270 5.07 7.13 -6.63
C VAL A 270 6.46 6.64 -7.04
N LYS A 271 7.51 7.13 -6.38
CA LYS A 271 8.91 6.73 -6.59
C LYS A 271 9.65 6.69 -5.28
N GLY A 272 10.50 5.69 -5.09
CA GLY A 272 11.35 5.54 -3.91
C GLY A 272 11.34 4.14 -3.36
N ASP A 273 11.86 3.99 -2.15
CA ASP A 273 12.02 2.70 -1.50
C ASP A 273 11.06 2.55 -0.30
N ILE A 274 10.58 1.33 -0.12
CA ILE A 274 9.90 0.90 1.09
C ILE A 274 10.74 -0.23 1.67
N ASP A 275 11.32 -0.02 2.86
CA ASP A 275 12.09 -1.02 3.58
C ASP A 275 11.16 -1.68 4.61
N TRP A 276 10.91 -2.97 4.43
CA TRP A 276 10.00 -3.76 5.24
C TRP A 276 10.78 -4.71 6.13
N TYR A 277 10.83 -4.38 7.42
CA TYR A 277 11.50 -5.15 8.47
C TYR A 277 10.52 -6.13 9.11
N TYR A 278 11.01 -7.32 9.44
CA TYR A 278 10.29 -8.32 10.21
C TYR A 278 11.25 -9.02 11.15
N HIS A 279 11.01 -8.87 12.43
CA HIS A 279 11.82 -9.50 13.49
C HIS A 279 10.94 -9.78 14.70
N ASP A 280 11.09 -10.98 15.30
CA ASP A 280 10.34 -11.42 16.48
C ASP A 280 8.81 -11.26 16.33
N GLN A 281 8.27 -11.57 15.14
CA GLN A 281 6.85 -11.41 14.77
C GLN A 281 6.36 -9.95 14.80
N GLU A 282 7.24 -8.99 14.82
CA GLU A 282 6.92 -7.57 14.69
C GLU A 282 7.34 -7.03 13.31
N HIS A 283 6.42 -6.33 12.68
CA HIS A 283 6.68 -5.58 11.45
C HIS A 283 7.09 -4.14 11.78
N ARG A 284 8.00 -3.61 10.95
CA ARG A 284 8.30 -2.18 10.87
C ARG A 284 8.45 -1.79 9.42
N THR A 285 7.92 -0.63 9.08
CA THR A 285 8.01 -0.09 7.71
C THR A 285 8.76 1.23 7.72
N HIS A 286 9.62 1.41 6.74
CA HIS A 286 10.32 2.66 6.48
C HIS A 286 10.10 3.08 5.02
N LEU A 287 9.38 4.19 4.81
CA LEU A 287 9.30 4.87 3.52
C LEU A 287 10.58 5.68 3.32
N ASN A 288 11.55 5.08 2.66
CA ASN A 288 12.88 5.67 2.50
C ASN A 288 12.88 6.60 1.27
N LEU A 289 12.84 7.91 1.51
CA LEU A 289 12.80 8.96 0.48
C LEU A 289 11.70 8.73 -0.56
N LEU A 290 10.53 8.28 -0.10
CA LEU A 290 9.40 8.06 -0.99
C LEU A 290 8.80 9.39 -1.43
N ARG A 291 8.67 9.57 -2.74
CA ARG A 291 8.02 10.71 -3.38
C ARG A 291 6.67 10.31 -3.95
N ILE A 292 5.65 11.06 -3.59
CA ILE A 292 4.29 10.90 -4.10
C ILE A 292 3.89 12.21 -4.78
N GLN A 293 3.40 12.13 -6.02
CA GLN A 293 2.89 13.27 -6.77
C GLN A 293 1.56 12.91 -7.39
N THR A 294 0.60 13.83 -7.35
CA THR A 294 -0.70 13.63 -7.99
C THR A 294 -1.23 14.95 -8.54
N ASP A 295 -1.93 14.89 -9.65
CA ASP A 295 -2.69 15.99 -10.24
C ASP A 295 -4.17 15.99 -9.82
N ASN A 296 -4.59 15.00 -9.00
CA ASN A 296 -5.92 14.93 -8.40
C ASN A 296 -5.87 14.25 -7.02
N LEU A 297 -5.62 15.04 -5.98
CA LEU A 297 -5.53 14.53 -4.60
C LEU A 297 -6.87 14.00 -4.09
N GLY A 298 -7.99 14.56 -4.53
CA GLY A 298 -9.31 14.11 -4.16
C GLY A 298 -9.58 12.67 -4.63
N ASP A 299 -9.21 12.34 -5.88
CA ASP A 299 -9.37 10.98 -6.41
C ASP A 299 -8.50 9.97 -5.67
N VAL A 300 -7.27 10.35 -5.30
CA VAL A 300 -6.40 9.49 -4.48
C VAL A 300 -7.06 9.18 -3.13
N GLN A 301 -7.62 10.19 -2.45
CA GLN A 301 -8.31 9.97 -1.17
C GLN A 301 -9.56 9.07 -1.34
N ARG A 302 -10.35 9.29 -2.38
CA ARG A 302 -11.52 8.44 -2.71
C ARG A 302 -11.13 7.00 -3.00
N ALA A 303 -10.01 6.79 -3.68
CA ALA A 303 -9.50 5.44 -3.96
C ALA A 303 -9.22 4.64 -2.68
N PHE A 304 -8.75 5.31 -1.63
CA PHE A 304 -8.57 4.70 -0.30
C PHE A 304 -9.85 4.76 0.56
N ARG A 305 -11.02 4.85 -0.08
CA ARG A 305 -12.35 4.93 0.60
C ARG A 305 -12.42 6.05 1.64
N LYS A 306 -11.64 7.13 1.45
CA LYS A 306 -11.70 8.32 2.30
C LYS A 306 -12.56 9.39 1.64
N VAL A 307 -13.35 10.08 2.44
CA VAL A 307 -13.98 11.31 1.96
C VAL A 307 -12.88 12.35 1.81
N PRO A 308 -12.75 13.01 0.65
CA PRO A 308 -11.71 13.98 0.44
C PRO A 308 -11.77 15.12 1.44
N ALA A 309 -10.67 15.35 2.15
CA ALA A 309 -10.48 16.52 3.00
C ALA A 309 -9.86 17.70 2.24
N ILE A 310 -9.11 17.37 1.17
CA ILE A 310 -8.48 18.34 0.26
C ILE A 310 -8.75 17.90 -1.17
N GLU A 311 -9.36 18.76 -1.94
CA GLU A 311 -9.40 18.65 -3.41
C GLU A 311 -8.29 19.52 -3.98
N ALA A 312 -7.38 18.99 -4.80
CA ALA A 312 -6.28 19.79 -5.34
C ALA A 312 -5.75 19.22 -6.66
N LYS A 313 -5.27 20.12 -7.54
CA LYS A 313 -4.77 19.78 -8.88
C LYS A 313 -3.28 19.42 -8.93
N GLN A 314 -2.48 19.89 -7.98
CA GLN A 314 -1.05 19.61 -7.93
C GLN A 314 -0.64 19.34 -6.49
N SER A 315 -0.28 18.11 -6.21
CA SER A 315 0.15 17.72 -4.86
C SER A 315 1.45 16.94 -4.93
N LYS A 316 2.39 17.30 -4.06
CA LYS A 316 3.69 16.65 -3.93
C LYS A 316 4.00 16.42 -2.46
N PHE A 317 4.36 15.17 -2.17
CA PHE A 317 4.79 14.73 -0.85
C PHE A 317 6.18 14.08 -1.01
N ASP A 318 7.16 14.57 -0.27
CA ASP A 318 8.48 13.94 -0.13
C ASP A 318 8.55 13.43 1.32
N THR A 319 8.75 12.13 1.53
CA THR A 319 8.64 11.49 2.85
C THR A 319 9.83 10.62 3.18
N ASP A 320 10.25 10.65 4.43
CA ASP A 320 11.12 9.67 5.09
C ASP A 320 10.44 9.32 6.40
N LEU A 321 9.58 8.29 6.39
CA LEU A 321 8.68 7.98 7.50
C LEU A 321 8.82 6.54 7.93
N ARG A 322 8.73 6.28 9.24
CA ARG A 322 8.82 4.95 9.84
C ARG A 322 7.68 4.75 10.82
N TRP A 323 7.15 3.51 10.86
CA TRP A 323 6.13 3.12 11.85
C TRP A 323 6.26 1.65 12.23
N LYS A 324 5.63 1.25 13.33
CA LYS A 324 5.41 -0.14 13.70
C LYS A 324 4.20 -0.68 12.96
N GLY A 325 4.39 -1.77 12.24
CA GLY A 325 3.40 -2.38 11.35
C GLY A 325 3.96 -2.66 9.97
N SER A 326 3.27 -3.54 9.21
CA SER A 326 3.60 -3.82 7.80
C SER A 326 3.32 -2.61 6.91
N PRO A 327 3.74 -2.62 5.63
CA PRO A 327 3.36 -1.57 4.67
C PRO A 327 1.84 -1.38 4.54
N ALA A 328 1.04 -2.43 4.83
CA ALA A 328 -0.41 -2.37 4.79
C ALA A 328 -1.05 -1.82 6.08
N ALA A 329 -0.28 -1.65 7.16
CA ALA A 329 -0.75 -1.24 8.49
C ALA A 329 -0.12 0.06 8.94
N PHE A 330 -0.43 1.17 8.27
CA PHE A 330 0.06 2.50 8.64
C PHE A 330 -0.43 2.92 10.03
N ASN A 331 0.50 3.32 10.90
CA ASN A 331 0.21 3.63 12.30
C ASN A 331 0.70 5.04 12.69
N TYR A 332 -0.25 5.95 12.88
CA TYR A 332 0.01 7.34 13.28
C TYR A 332 0.70 7.44 14.65
N GLY A 333 0.30 6.60 15.62
CA GLY A 333 0.78 6.67 17.00
C GLY A 333 2.24 6.22 17.18
N THR A 334 2.81 5.53 16.20
CA THR A 334 4.22 5.10 16.21
C THR A 334 5.03 5.77 15.10
N LEU A 335 4.46 6.81 14.47
CA LEU A 335 5.08 7.48 13.33
C LEU A 335 6.31 8.28 13.76
N ASN A 336 7.40 8.08 13.03
CA ASN A 336 8.68 8.80 13.18
C ASN A 336 9.17 9.26 11.81
N GLY A 337 9.95 10.35 11.76
CA GLY A 337 10.60 10.80 10.54
C GLY A 337 10.16 12.17 10.04
N LEU A 338 10.24 12.41 8.74
CA LEU A 338 10.02 13.71 8.11
C LEU A 338 9.05 13.59 6.93
N ALA A 339 8.20 14.62 6.76
CA ALA A 339 7.38 14.78 5.58
C ALA A 339 7.38 16.24 5.12
N LYS A 340 7.58 16.44 3.81
CA LYS A 340 7.44 17.74 3.16
C LYS A 340 6.21 17.70 2.26
N VAL A 341 5.32 18.66 2.44
CA VAL A 341 4.05 18.78 1.72
C VAL A 341 4.06 20.05 0.89
N ASN A 342 3.66 19.93 -0.36
CA ASN A 342 3.45 21.07 -1.26
C ASN A 342 2.23 20.78 -2.15
N ILE A 343 1.16 21.54 -1.95
CA ILE A 343 -0.10 21.37 -2.66
C ILE A 343 -0.47 22.71 -3.29
N LYS A 344 -0.95 22.67 -4.52
CA LYS A 344 -1.35 23.89 -5.25
C LYS A 344 -2.75 23.74 -5.84
N GLN A 345 -3.42 24.86 -5.97
CA GLN A 345 -4.74 24.99 -6.61
C GLN A 345 -5.76 24.01 -6.01
N GLY A 346 -6.13 24.25 -4.76
CA GLY A 346 -7.00 23.35 -4.06
C GLY A 346 -8.10 24.04 -3.25
N VAL A 347 -8.95 23.16 -2.67
CA VAL A 347 -10.02 23.52 -1.76
C VAL A 347 -9.92 22.63 -0.52
N LEU A 348 -9.96 23.23 0.66
CA LEU A 348 -10.15 22.52 1.92
C LEU A 348 -11.65 22.29 2.10
N VAL A 349 -12.07 21.01 2.08
CA VAL A 349 -13.49 20.64 2.18
C VAL A 349 -13.88 20.57 3.66
N SER A 350 -14.80 21.43 4.10
CA SER A 350 -15.07 21.66 5.51
C SER A 350 -15.76 20.52 6.25
N ASP A 351 -16.60 19.72 5.57
CA ASP A 351 -17.46 18.73 6.22
C ASP A 351 -16.77 17.42 6.62
N ASN A 352 -15.58 17.14 6.05
CA ASN A 352 -14.91 15.84 6.18
C ASN A 352 -13.46 15.90 6.67
N ALA A 353 -13.16 16.89 7.39
CA ALA A 353 -11.81 17.36 7.67
C ALA A 353 -11.09 16.72 8.87
N GLY A 354 -11.33 15.47 9.21
CA GLY A 354 -10.72 14.82 10.37
C GLY A 354 -9.20 15.03 10.48
N ALA A 355 -8.43 14.77 9.41
CA ALA A 355 -6.99 15.02 9.40
C ALA A 355 -6.62 16.51 9.38
N LEU A 356 -7.43 17.39 8.76
CA LEU A 356 -7.17 18.83 8.70
C LEU A 356 -7.60 19.55 9.99
N LYS A 357 -8.55 18.97 10.74
CA LYS A 357 -8.83 19.45 12.11
C LYS A 357 -7.60 19.35 13.00
N ALA A 358 -6.79 18.27 12.82
CA ALA A 358 -5.52 18.12 13.53
C ALA A 358 -4.54 19.28 13.26
N PHE A 359 -4.63 19.94 12.12
CA PHE A 359 -3.80 21.08 11.78
C PHE A 359 -4.42 22.43 12.13
N GLY A 360 -5.52 22.44 12.91
CA GLY A 360 -6.14 23.65 13.43
C GLY A 360 -6.77 24.58 12.39
N VAL A 361 -6.71 24.21 11.11
CA VAL A 361 -7.05 25.07 9.98
C VAL A 361 -8.54 25.16 9.73
N LEU A 362 -9.35 24.19 10.21
CA LEU A 362 -10.73 24.04 9.78
C LEU A 362 -11.81 24.51 10.76
N ASN A 363 -11.42 25.25 11.80
CA ASN A 363 -12.42 25.86 12.67
C ASN A 363 -12.90 27.24 12.17
N PHE A 364 -12.91 27.42 10.84
CA PHE A 364 -13.27 28.69 10.18
C PHE A 364 -14.67 29.17 10.51
N ASN A 365 -15.65 28.25 10.59
CA ASN A 365 -17.03 28.61 10.97
C ASN A 365 -17.07 29.28 12.35
N SER A 366 -16.13 28.96 13.23
CA SER A 366 -16.03 29.61 14.54
C SER A 366 -15.31 30.97 14.47
N ILE A 367 -14.36 31.13 13.53
CA ILE A 367 -13.66 32.41 13.31
C ILE A 367 -14.62 33.40 12.67
N SER A 368 -15.33 33.04 11.60
CA SER A 368 -16.25 33.93 10.90
C SER A 368 -17.39 34.39 11.80
N ARG A 369 -17.98 33.48 12.60
CA ARG A 369 -19.02 33.86 13.59
C ARG A 369 -18.49 34.80 14.69
N ARG A 370 -17.26 34.61 15.16
CA ARG A 370 -16.68 35.46 16.21
C ARG A 370 -16.27 36.84 15.71
N LEU A 371 -15.87 36.93 14.43
CA LEU A 371 -15.54 38.18 13.80
C LEU A 371 -16.76 38.96 13.30
N GLN A 372 -17.98 38.38 13.40
CA GLN A 372 -19.22 38.96 12.87
C GLN A 372 -19.10 39.39 11.40
N LEU A 373 -18.20 38.75 10.67
CA LEU A 373 -17.98 38.99 9.25
C LEU A 373 -18.79 37.96 8.47
N ASP A 374 -19.63 38.45 7.58
CA ASP A 374 -20.41 37.57 6.69
C ASP A 374 -19.53 37.05 5.56
N PHE A 375 -18.92 35.90 5.81
CA PHE A 375 -18.12 35.16 4.83
C PHE A 375 -18.86 33.88 4.37
N SER A 376 -20.17 33.82 4.57
CA SER A 376 -20.98 32.63 4.23
C SER A 376 -20.71 32.16 2.80
N ASP A 377 -20.65 33.09 1.85
CA ASP A 377 -20.41 32.81 0.44
C ASP A 377 -19.02 32.20 0.14
N LEU A 378 -18.04 32.42 1.03
CA LEU A 378 -16.66 31.93 0.87
C LEU A 378 -16.47 30.52 1.43
N TYR A 379 -17.37 30.04 2.28
CA TYR A 379 -17.20 28.80 3.04
C TYR A 379 -18.23 27.71 2.78
N GLU A 380 -19.33 28.02 2.10
CA GLU A 380 -20.31 26.98 1.70
C GLU A 380 -19.71 25.89 0.82
N SER A 381 -18.69 26.23 0.04
CA SER A 381 -17.97 25.30 -0.87
C SER A 381 -16.58 24.88 -0.37
N GLY A 382 -16.15 25.31 0.84
CA GLY A 382 -14.81 25.08 1.37
C GLY A 382 -13.84 26.25 1.16
N VAL A 383 -12.65 26.17 1.75
CA VAL A 383 -11.62 27.23 1.67
C VAL A 383 -10.72 27.00 0.46
N VAL A 384 -10.85 27.87 -0.54
CA VAL A 384 -10.00 27.86 -1.75
C VAL A 384 -8.61 28.36 -1.40
N PHE A 385 -7.56 27.71 -1.90
CA PHE A 385 -6.18 28.13 -1.77
C PHE A 385 -5.37 27.96 -3.06
N ASP A 386 -4.40 28.82 -3.26
CA ASP A 386 -3.44 28.74 -4.35
C ASP A 386 -2.26 27.83 -4.00
N THR A 387 -1.78 27.93 -2.75
CA THR A 387 -0.65 27.14 -2.26
C THR A 387 -0.85 26.73 -0.80
N LEU A 388 -0.57 25.45 -0.51
CA LEU A 388 -0.41 24.90 0.84
C LEU A 388 0.95 24.23 0.92
N LYS A 389 1.77 24.61 1.87
CA LYS A 389 3.10 24.03 2.07
C LYS A 389 3.49 23.95 3.54
N THR A 390 4.20 22.89 3.90
CA THR A 390 4.75 22.70 5.24
C THR A 390 5.85 21.64 5.23
N ARG A 391 6.63 21.59 6.31
CA ARG A 391 7.49 20.46 6.66
C ARG A 391 7.16 20.01 8.08
N LEU A 392 6.95 18.71 8.23
CA LEU A 392 6.60 18.07 9.49
C LEU A 392 7.73 17.14 9.92
N SER A 393 8.03 17.12 11.21
CA SER A 393 8.78 16.04 11.86
C SER A 393 7.83 15.25 12.75
N PHE A 394 8.07 13.94 12.81
CA PHE A 394 7.32 13.02 13.64
C PHE A 394 8.26 12.32 14.62
N ALA A 395 7.88 12.26 15.87
CA ALA A 395 8.58 11.53 16.92
C ALA A 395 7.54 10.80 17.78
N ASP A 396 7.52 9.47 17.70
CA ASP A 396 6.60 8.58 18.42
C ASP A 396 5.14 9.05 18.39
N GLY A 397 4.67 9.37 17.18
CA GLY A 397 3.29 9.81 16.95
C GLY A 397 3.01 11.27 17.32
N ILE A 398 4.02 12.04 17.65
CA ILE A 398 3.90 13.50 17.82
C ILE A 398 4.39 14.18 16.55
N ALA A 399 3.49 14.87 15.84
CA ALA A 399 3.83 15.74 14.72
C ALA A 399 4.19 17.14 15.19
N ASN A 400 5.29 17.69 14.67
CA ASN A 400 5.72 19.07 14.90
C ASN A 400 5.97 19.76 13.56
N PHE A 401 5.53 21.00 13.41
CA PHE A 401 5.83 21.84 12.26
C PHE A 401 7.28 22.34 12.35
N THR A 402 8.20 21.76 11.58
CA THR A 402 9.58 22.28 11.44
C THR A 402 9.63 23.52 10.55
N ASP A 403 8.80 23.52 9.49
CA ASP A 403 8.43 24.75 8.79
C ASP A 403 6.93 24.99 9.03
N PRO A 404 6.50 26.21 9.36
CA PRO A 404 5.10 26.50 9.55
C PRO A 404 4.24 26.01 8.39
N LEU A 405 3.02 25.59 8.68
CA LEU A 405 2.02 25.37 7.65
C LEU A 405 1.64 26.74 7.07
N TRP A 406 1.89 26.90 5.79
CA TRP A 406 1.46 28.06 5.01
C TRP A 406 0.32 27.67 4.08
N ILE A 407 -0.77 28.43 4.16
CA ILE A 407 -1.86 28.34 3.20
C ILE A 407 -2.09 29.76 2.67
N ASP A 408 -1.89 29.94 1.38
CA ASP A 408 -2.09 31.20 0.68
C ASP A 408 -3.29 31.05 -0.26
N GLY A 409 -4.29 31.89 -0.08
CA GLY A 409 -5.53 31.85 -0.86
C GLY A 409 -6.12 33.24 -1.04
N PRO A 410 -7.08 33.36 -1.98
CA PRO A 410 -7.69 34.65 -2.32
C PRO A 410 -8.46 35.29 -1.16
N SER A 411 -9.00 34.47 -0.26
CA SER A 411 -9.85 34.93 0.84
C SER A 411 -9.09 35.20 2.14
N ALA A 412 -7.98 34.50 2.37
CA ALA A 412 -7.13 34.68 3.54
C ALA A 412 -5.80 33.92 3.38
N LYS A 413 -4.80 34.35 4.14
CA LYS A 413 -3.54 33.63 4.36
C LYS A 413 -3.54 33.04 5.75
N PHE A 414 -3.04 31.79 5.87
CA PHE A 414 -2.95 31.11 7.16
C PHE A 414 -1.52 30.65 7.39
N GLN A 415 -1.08 30.80 8.63
CA GLN A 415 0.19 30.28 9.11
C GLN A 415 -0.08 29.52 10.39
N SER A 416 0.33 28.25 10.49
CA SER A 416 0.20 27.48 11.72
C SER A 416 1.53 26.86 12.12
N SER A 417 1.81 26.83 13.42
CA SER A 417 2.94 26.16 14.03
C SER A 417 2.53 25.53 15.34
N GLY A 418 3.30 24.56 15.83
CA GLY A 418 2.99 23.83 17.06
C GLY A 418 3.00 22.32 16.86
N THR A 419 2.24 21.59 17.66
CA THR A 419 2.28 20.14 17.73
C THR A 419 0.89 19.51 17.64
N VAL A 420 0.87 18.25 17.16
CA VAL A 420 -0.27 17.35 17.22
C VAL A 420 0.20 16.03 17.79
N ASN A 421 -0.39 15.58 18.86
CA ASN A 421 -0.11 14.27 19.46
C ASN A 421 -1.19 13.28 19.02
N PHE A 422 -0.83 12.33 18.14
CA PHE A 422 -1.76 11.31 17.64
C PHE A 422 -2.10 10.24 18.68
N ASN A 423 -1.33 10.10 19.77
CA ASN A 423 -1.60 9.12 20.82
C ASN A 423 -2.65 9.62 21.81
N THR A 424 -2.62 10.92 22.14
CA THR A 424 -3.60 11.56 23.04
C THR A 424 -4.68 12.31 22.28
N GLU A 425 -4.52 12.44 20.95
CA GLU A 425 -5.37 13.23 20.06
C GLU A 425 -5.37 14.73 20.39
N GLU A 426 -4.38 15.21 21.14
CA GLU A 426 -4.27 16.59 21.57
C GLU A 426 -3.57 17.48 20.54
N ILE A 427 -4.04 18.71 20.46
CA ILE A 427 -3.52 19.78 19.61
C ILE A 427 -3.00 20.91 20.48
N ASP A 428 -1.80 21.41 20.21
CA ASP A 428 -1.27 22.65 20.76
C ASP A 428 -0.59 23.45 19.64
N GLN A 429 -1.32 24.40 19.09
CA GLN A 429 -0.88 25.15 17.93
C GLN A 429 -1.17 26.63 18.07
N LYS A 430 -0.35 27.42 17.38
CA LYS A 430 -0.57 28.84 17.15
C LYS A 430 -0.94 29.05 15.68
N LEU A 431 -2.06 29.67 15.43
CA LEU A 431 -2.56 30.02 14.12
C LEU A 431 -2.57 31.54 13.93
N VAL A 432 -2.01 32.01 12.83
CA VAL A 432 -2.13 33.40 12.37
C VAL A 432 -2.98 33.41 11.11
N VAL A 433 -4.01 34.23 11.10
CA VAL A 433 -4.88 34.47 9.96
C VAL A 433 -4.71 35.89 9.50
N THR A 434 -4.41 36.09 8.21
CA THR A 434 -4.30 37.41 7.56
C THR A 434 -5.36 37.54 6.49
N PHE A 435 -6.20 38.55 6.59
CA PHE A 435 -7.24 38.85 5.63
C PHE A 435 -6.78 39.85 4.58
N PRO A 436 -7.06 39.65 3.30
CA PRO A 436 -6.77 40.63 2.27
C PRO A 436 -7.69 41.85 2.40
N ILE A 437 -7.16 43.03 2.15
CA ILE A 437 -7.99 44.23 2.01
C ILE A 437 -8.50 44.28 0.58
N THR A 438 -9.79 44.24 0.42
CA THR A 438 -10.47 44.32 -0.87
C THR A 438 -11.59 45.35 -0.80
N SER A 439 -12.19 45.67 -1.97
CA SER A 439 -13.36 46.56 -2.02
C SER A 439 -14.58 45.96 -1.29
N SER A 440 -14.67 44.64 -1.23
CA SER A 440 -15.72 43.92 -0.50
C SER A 440 -15.39 43.70 0.99
N LEU A 441 -14.11 43.81 1.38
CA LEU A 441 -13.65 43.69 2.76
C LEU A 441 -12.70 44.83 3.10
N PRO A 442 -13.20 46.04 3.33
CA PRO A 442 -12.36 47.19 3.65
C PRO A 442 -11.70 47.02 5.03
N LEU A 443 -10.51 47.60 5.21
CA LEU A 443 -9.74 47.52 6.44
C LEU A 443 -10.57 47.85 7.69
N VAL A 444 -11.50 48.77 7.58
CA VAL A 444 -12.39 49.16 8.70
C VAL A 444 -13.26 47.99 9.17
N ALA A 445 -13.76 47.16 8.26
CA ALA A 445 -14.57 45.98 8.61
C ALA A 445 -13.71 44.89 9.30
N VAL A 446 -12.47 44.68 8.83
CA VAL A 446 -11.51 43.77 9.48
C VAL A 446 -11.18 44.25 10.90
N LEU A 447 -10.91 45.52 11.06
CA LEU A 447 -10.60 46.15 12.36
C LEU A 447 -11.80 46.09 13.31
N ALA A 448 -13.02 46.31 12.82
CA ALA A 448 -14.22 46.21 13.64
C ALA A 448 -14.47 44.77 14.15
N GLY A 449 -14.13 43.74 13.35
CA GLY A 449 -14.23 42.36 13.77
C GLY A 449 -13.24 41.97 14.86
N PHE A 450 -12.02 42.51 14.84
CA PHE A 450 -10.98 42.22 15.85
C PHE A 450 -11.11 43.06 17.12
N ALA A 451 -11.46 44.33 16.98
CA ALA A 451 -11.51 45.26 18.09
C ALA A 451 -12.57 46.35 17.82
N PRO A 452 -13.85 46.09 18.10
CA PRO A 452 -14.96 47.02 17.82
C PRO A 452 -14.77 48.43 18.43
N GLN A 453 -14.06 48.49 19.56
CA GLN A 453 -13.81 49.74 20.28
C GLN A 453 -12.74 50.63 19.57
N ILE A 454 -11.96 50.05 18.65
CA ILE A 454 -10.89 50.75 17.95
C ILE A 454 -11.32 51.21 16.55
N ALA A 455 -12.32 50.54 15.96
CA ALA A 455 -12.78 50.80 14.59
C ALA A 455 -13.22 52.23 14.33
N GLY A 456 -13.66 52.97 15.38
CA GLY A 456 -14.05 54.39 15.28
C GLY A 456 -12.90 55.39 15.30
N ALA A 457 -11.68 54.96 15.63
CA ALA A 457 -10.56 55.89 15.87
C ALA A 457 -9.48 55.88 14.78
N ILE A 458 -9.54 54.96 13.83
CA ILE A 458 -8.46 54.78 12.83
C ILE A 458 -8.88 55.39 11.49
N TYR A 459 -8.42 56.59 11.22
CA TYR A 459 -8.32 57.12 9.87
C TYR A 459 -7.11 56.43 9.21
N VAL A 460 -7.34 55.38 8.45
CA VAL A 460 -6.26 54.68 7.73
C VAL A 460 -5.79 55.60 6.61
N THR A 461 -4.63 56.18 6.79
CA THR A 461 -3.97 56.92 5.72
C THR A 461 -3.37 55.99 4.69
N GLU A 462 -3.28 56.43 3.44
CA GLU A 462 -2.67 55.74 2.30
C GLU A 462 -1.21 55.29 2.47
N LYS A 463 -0.63 55.46 3.67
CA LYS A 463 0.77 55.17 4.00
C LYS A 463 1.07 53.78 4.46
N LEU A 464 0.05 52.90 4.72
CA LEU A 464 0.31 51.54 5.15
C LEU A 464 0.56 50.67 3.90
N ILE A 465 1.78 50.19 3.71
CA ILE A 465 2.21 49.39 2.56
C ILE A 465 2.92 48.12 3.06
N GLY A 466 2.65 46.97 2.42
CA GLY A 466 3.41 45.74 2.63
C GLY A 466 3.18 45.05 3.99
N GLU A 467 4.26 44.73 4.71
CA GLU A 467 4.21 43.97 5.98
C GLU A 467 3.40 44.67 7.08
N GLU A 468 3.36 45.99 7.10
CA GLU A 468 2.57 46.75 8.08
C GLU A 468 1.07 46.60 7.82
N LEU A 469 0.67 46.60 6.55
CA LEU A 469 -0.72 46.37 6.16
C LEU A 469 -1.16 44.97 6.53
N GLU A 470 -0.33 43.95 6.23
CA GLU A 470 -0.59 42.57 6.61
C GLU A 470 -0.74 42.39 8.12
N ARG A 471 0.06 43.13 8.92
CA ARG A 471 -0.04 43.12 10.38
C ARG A 471 -1.40 43.62 10.85
N PHE A 472 -1.88 44.73 10.33
CA PHE A 472 -3.18 45.30 10.72
C PHE A 472 -4.39 44.46 10.35
N THR A 473 -4.22 43.57 9.36
CA THR A 473 -5.27 42.62 8.92
C THR A 473 -5.11 41.24 9.50
N SER A 474 -4.12 41.01 10.38
CA SER A 474 -3.80 39.72 10.96
C SER A 474 -4.27 39.59 12.40
N ALA A 475 -4.63 38.38 12.78
CA ALA A 475 -4.85 38.00 14.17
C ALA A 475 -4.22 36.63 14.47
N SER A 476 -3.70 36.52 15.69
CA SER A 476 -3.15 35.25 16.19
C SER A 476 -4.11 34.57 17.15
N TYR A 477 -4.15 33.25 17.04
CA TYR A 477 -5.01 32.37 17.82
C TYR A 477 -4.20 31.21 18.41
N SER A 478 -4.52 30.83 19.64
CA SER A 478 -4.15 29.54 20.21
C SER A 478 -5.23 28.52 19.86
N VAL A 479 -4.80 27.37 19.32
CA VAL A 479 -5.65 26.24 18.99
C VAL A 479 -5.23 25.08 19.88
N THR A 480 -6.10 24.70 20.81
CA THR A 480 -5.86 23.63 21.80
C THR A 480 -7.06 22.68 21.84
N GLY A 481 -6.99 21.63 22.67
CA GLY A 481 -8.05 20.63 22.79
C GLY A 481 -7.71 19.38 21.98
N THR A 482 -8.73 18.67 21.50
CA THR A 482 -8.55 17.44 20.72
C THR A 482 -8.73 17.65 19.23
N ILE A 483 -8.25 16.68 18.43
CA ILE A 483 -8.45 16.67 16.96
C ILE A 483 -9.95 16.73 16.61
N GLU A 484 -10.81 16.04 17.37
CA GLU A 484 -12.26 16.05 17.15
C GLU A 484 -12.91 17.36 17.59
N GLU A 485 -12.45 17.94 18.73
CA GLU A 485 -13.02 19.15 19.33
C GLU A 485 -11.95 20.21 19.59
N PRO A 486 -11.39 20.83 18.53
CA PRO A 486 -10.40 21.88 18.68
C PRO A 486 -11.04 23.14 19.26
N LYS A 487 -10.37 23.72 20.26
CA LYS A 487 -10.75 24.96 20.93
C LYS A 487 -9.85 26.08 20.45
N MET A 488 -10.46 27.15 19.94
CA MET A 488 -9.73 28.30 19.44
C MET A 488 -9.98 29.51 20.33
N LYS A 489 -8.87 30.17 20.72
CA LYS A 489 -8.91 31.41 21.49
C LYS A 489 -8.06 32.46 20.78
N ILE A 490 -8.60 33.67 20.64
CA ILE A 490 -7.83 34.78 20.11
C ILE A 490 -6.78 35.21 21.17
N ASP A 491 -5.51 35.29 20.75
CA ASP A 491 -4.41 35.75 21.58
C ASP A 491 -4.18 37.23 21.37
N ARG A 492 -4.05 37.65 20.10
CA ARG A 492 -3.78 39.05 19.75
C ARG A 492 -4.42 39.41 18.41
N ALA A 493 -5.02 40.59 18.36
CA ALA A 493 -5.36 41.26 17.11
C ALA A 493 -4.13 42.05 16.62
N PHE A 494 -4.03 42.26 15.32
CA PHE A 494 -2.97 43.02 14.66
C PHE A 494 -1.57 42.45 14.88
N ASP A 495 -1.46 41.15 14.87
CA ASP A 495 -0.21 40.42 15.07
C ASP A 495 -0.05 39.30 14.02
N ASN A 496 1.01 39.37 13.20
CA ASN A 496 1.35 38.38 12.19
C ASN A 496 2.52 37.47 12.63
N ALA A 497 2.97 37.53 13.88
CA ALA A 497 4.09 36.74 14.37
C ALA A 497 3.65 35.37 14.88
N LEU A 498 4.24 34.29 14.36
CA LEU A 498 4.08 32.94 14.89
C LEU A 498 4.87 32.71 16.18
N GLU A 499 6.02 33.35 16.34
CA GLU A 499 6.87 33.25 17.51
C GLU A 499 6.73 34.46 18.42
N GLY A 500 6.79 34.22 19.75
CA GLY A 500 6.64 35.22 20.80
C GLY A 500 7.82 36.18 20.96
N LYS A 501 8.32 36.77 19.85
CA LYS A 501 9.12 37.98 19.99
C LYS A 501 8.26 38.98 20.72
N LYS A 502 8.77 39.55 21.84
CA LYS A 502 8.08 40.59 22.60
C LYS A 502 7.56 41.63 21.62
N SER A 503 6.27 41.55 21.33
CA SER A 503 5.60 42.52 20.50
C SER A 503 5.52 43.83 21.29
N ARG A 504 6.06 44.91 20.73
CA ARG A 504 5.81 46.25 21.27
C ARG A 504 4.31 46.46 21.35
N SER A 505 3.85 47.20 22.35
CA SER A 505 2.43 47.55 22.52
C SER A 505 1.87 48.15 21.23
N PHE A 506 0.59 47.85 20.91
CA PHE A 506 -0.09 48.49 19.78
C PHE A 506 0.06 50.03 19.81
N LYS A 507 -0.02 50.64 21.00
CA LYS A 507 0.16 52.06 21.21
C LYS A 507 1.55 52.55 20.79
N ASP A 508 2.61 51.81 21.16
CA ASP A 508 3.99 52.17 20.85
C ASP A 508 4.27 52.08 19.35
N ARG A 509 3.72 51.09 18.69
CA ARG A 509 3.84 50.88 17.23
C ARG A 509 3.05 51.90 16.43
N PHE A 510 1.86 52.24 16.90
CA PHE A 510 1.02 53.25 16.28
C PHE A 510 1.73 54.61 16.33
N LEU A 511 2.34 54.96 17.45
CA LEU A 511 3.09 56.21 17.63
C LEU A 511 4.33 56.27 16.73
N ASP A 512 5.06 55.14 16.57
CA ASP A 512 6.22 55.02 15.66
C ASP A 512 5.83 55.23 14.19
N ILE A 513 4.72 54.60 13.73
CA ILE A 513 4.25 54.66 12.33
C ILE A 513 3.83 56.08 11.94
N PHE A 514 3.24 56.80 12.86
CA PHE A 514 2.74 58.16 12.63
C PHE A 514 3.69 59.28 13.06
N GLY A 515 4.93 58.92 13.52
CA GLY A 515 5.92 59.90 13.94
C GLY A 515 5.51 60.71 15.18
N LEU A 516 4.63 60.11 16.00
CA LEU A 516 4.10 60.74 17.24
C LEU A 516 4.82 60.22 18.50
N GLY A 517 5.82 59.34 18.35
CA GLY A 517 6.69 58.92 19.42
C GLY A 517 7.74 60.01 19.69
N GLY A 518 7.53 60.81 20.71
CA GLY A 518 8.54 61.72 21.18
C GLY A 518 9.67 60.91 21.82
N ASP A 519 10.91 61.23 21.46
CA ASP A 519 12.10 60.87 22.21
C ASP A 519 11.98 61.52 23.61
N ASP A 520 11.61 60.70 24.60
CA ASP A 520 11.88 61.04 25.98
C ASP A 520 13.29 60.55 26.32
N ASP A 521 14.25 61.52 26.37
CA ASP A 521 15.59 61.37 26.94
C ASP A 521 15.58 60.92 28.40
#